data_4c48cbf7791f518a82c8bc9bdefff634
#
_entry.id   4c48cbf7791f518a82c8bc9bdefff634
#
_cell.length_a   1.000
_cell.length_b   1.000
_cell.length_c   1.000
_cell.angle_alpha   90.00
_cell.angle_beta   90.00
_cell.angle_gamma   90.00
#
_symmetry.space_group_name_H-M   'P 1'
#
loop_
_entity.id
_entity.type
_entity.pdbx_description
1 polymer ?
#
loop_
_entity_poly.entity_id
_entity_poly.type
_entity_poly.pdbx_seq_one_letter_code
_entity_poly.pdbx_strand_id
1 'polypeptide(L)'
;EDLSLLLPTSGSTGSPKLVRHSYRNIEANAENVMNLFGLTSSERAMAVLPMHYTMGLSVIASHLYAGATVLLCGKSLLDPGFWKMLKDGATSFTGVPYSFELLSKLRFFRMDLPDLKIVTQGGGKLTEEMWMQLATYAKDKGKKFIATYGQSECTARMAYLPAELASAKICSIGMAEPGGQLSIIDNDGNETFDGEAVGEMVYRGENVTLGYATCK
;
A
#
# COMPACT_ATOMS: atom_id res chain seq x y z
N GLU A 1 -17.11 -6.99 18.44
CA GLU A 1 -16.71 -6.07 17.34
C GLU A 1 -17.62 -6.30 16.15
N ASP A 2 -18.10 -5.21 15.54
CA ASP A 2 -19.05 -5.29 14.46
C ASP A 2 -18.34 -5.59 13.13
N LEU A 3 -18.74 -6.70 12.50
CA LEU A 3 -18.26 -7.08 11.17
C LEU A 3 -18.71 -6.03 10.14
N SER A 4 -17.76 -5.47 9.40
CA SER A 4 -18.02 -4.51 8.34
C SER A 4 -18.10 -5.20 6.98
N LEU A 5 -17.09 -6.00 6.63
CA LEU A 5 -17.02 -6.67 5.34
C LEU A 5 -16.19 -7.96 5.37
N LEU A 6 -16.36 -8.74 4.31
CA LEU A 6 -15.56 -9.93 4.02
C LEU A 6 -14.79 -9.70 2.72
N LEU A 7 -13.47 -9.88 2.75
CA LEU A 7 -12.64 -9.80 1.55
C LEU A 7 -11.92 -11.13 1.29
N PRO A 8 -11.87 -11.58 0.04
CA PRO A 8 -11.13 -12.80 -0.30
C PRO A 8 -9.63 -12.56 -0.25
N THR A 9 -8.89 -13.57 0.22
CA THR A 9 -7.44 -13.64 0.00
C THR A 9 -7.15 -14.24 -1.37
N SER A 10 -6.00 -13.90 -1.96
CA SER A 10 -5.56 -14.47 -3.24
C SER A 10 -5.21 -15.97 -3.19
N GLY A 11 -5.30 -16.60 -2.02
CA GLY A 11 -5.19 -18.05 -1.78
C GLY A 11 -4.02 -18.75 -2.47
N SER A 12 -2.86 -18.78 -1.85
CA SER A 12 -1.71 -19.58 -2.33
C SER A 12 -1.92 -21.10 -2.20
N THR A 13 -2.96 -21.54 -1.52
CA THR A 13 -3.15 -22.97 -1.10
C THR A 13 -4.51 -23.58 -1.48
N GLY A 14 -5.20 -23.07 -2.51
CA GLY A 14 -6.47 -23.65 -2.96
C GLY A 14 -7.66 -22.69 -2.91
N SER A 15 -8.73 -23.01 -2.18
CA SER A 15 -9.92 -22.15 -2.12
C SER A 15 -9.64 -20.81 -1.45
N PRO A 16 -10.10 -19.66 -2.01
CA PRO A 16 -9.97 -18.37 -1.37
C PRO A 16 -10.60 -18.36 0.01
N LYS A 17 -9.84 -17.88 1.01
CA LYS A 17 -10.38 -17.65 2.34
C LYS A 17 -11.00 -16.25 2.39
N LEU A 18 -12.09 -16.10 3.14
CA LEU A 18 -12.69 -14.79 3.40
C LEU A 18 -12.16 -14.26 4.73
N VAL A 19 -11.56 -13.11 4.70
CA VAL A 19 -11.07 -12.37 5.86
C VAL A 19 -12.17 -11.49 6.40
N ARG A 20 -12.40 -11.51 7.70
CA ARG A 20 -13.42 -10.73 8.40
C ARG A 20 -12.83 -9.40 8.87
N HIS A 21 -13.29 -8.29 8.31
CA HIS A 21 -12.90 -6.95 8.71
C HIS A 21 -13.96 -6.29 9.56
N SER A 22 -13.58 -5.75 10.72
CA SER A 22 -14.44 -4.88 11.50
C SER A 22 -14.39 -3.43 10.98
N TYR A 23 -15.35 -2.60 11.38
CA TYR A 23 -15.28 -1.14 11.12
C TYR A 23 -14.00 -0.54 11.72
N ARG A 24 -13.59 -0.99 12.91
CA ARG A 24 -12.37 -0.50 13.57
C ARG A 24 -11.11 -0.84 12.78
N ASN A 25 -11.03 -2.03 12.18
CA ASN A 25 -9.87 -2.38 11.35
C ASN A 25 -9.70 -1.43 10.15
N ILE A 26 -10.82 -1.10 9.49
CA ILE A 26 -10.82 -0.22 8.32
C ILE A 26 -10.46 1.21 8.73
N GLU A 27 -11.05 1.70 9.82
CA GLU A 27 -10.78 3.04 10.37
C GLU A 27 -9.31 3.17 10.80
N ALA A 28 -8.78 2.19 11.57
CA ALA A 28 -7.39 2.19 12.01
C ALA A 28 -6.42 2.19 10.82
N ASN A 29 -6.68 1.37 9.78
CA ASN A 29 -5.86 1.42 8.57
C ASN A 29 -5.96 2.77 7.86
N ALA A 30 -7.15 3.38 7.77
CA ALA A 30 -7.33 4.68 7.14
C ALA A 30 -6.55 5.77 7.86
N GLU A 31 -6.61 5.80 9.19
CA GLU A 31 -5.86 6.72 10.05
C GLU A 31 -4.35 6.52 9.92
N ASN A 32 -3.89 5.27 10.03
CA ASN A 32 -2.48 4.92 9.92
C ASN A 32 -1.89 5.40 8.58
N VAL A 33 -2.60 5.13 7.47
CA VAL A 33 -2.18 5.53 6.13
C VAL A 33 -2.23 7.04 5.93
N MET A 34 -3.25 7.72 6.47
CA MET A 34 -3.32 9.18 6.46
C MET A 34 -2.08 9.78 7.15
N ASN A 35 -1.75 9.29 8.35
CA ASN A 35 -0.59 9.75 9.12
C ASN A 35 0.73 9.42 8.40
N LEU A 36 0.85 8.19 7.85
CA LEU A 36 2.03 7.73 7.13
C LEU A 36 2.38 8.62 5.93
N PHE A 37 1.39 8.96 5.13
CA PHE A 37 1.60 9.75 3.91
C PHE A 37 1.47 11.26 4.14
N GLY A 38 1.01 11.68 5.31
CA GLY A 38 0.71 13.07 5.62
C GLY A 38 -0.44 13.60 4.75
N LEU A 39 -1.49 12.79 4.57
CA LEU A 39 -2.62 13.16 3.72
C LEU A 39 -3.42 14.29 4.33
N THR A 40 -3.85 15.20 3.48
CA THR A 40 -4.73 16.32 3.82
C THR A 40 -5.89 16.39 2.84
N SER A 41 -6.86 17.26 3.12
CA SER A 41 -8.01 17.50 2.25
C SER A 41 -7.64 18.02 0.85
N SER A 42 -6.41 18.49 0.64
CA SER A 42 -5.92 18.95 -0.66
C SER A 42 -5.48 17.82 -1.59
N GLU A 43 -5.40 16.58 -1.09
CA GLU A 43 -4.92 15.47 -1.89
C GLU A 43 -6.00 14.93 -2.84
N ARG A 44 -5.55 14.33 -3.95
CA ARG A 44 -6.39 13.78 -5.01
C ARG A 44 -5.82 12.42 -5.44
N ALA A 45 -6.35 11.33 -4.85
CA ALA A 45 -5.85 9.99 -5.10
C ALA A 45 -6.36 9.39 -6.41
N MET A 46 -5.46 8.84 -7.23
CA MET A 46 -5.86 7.95 -8.33
C MET A 46 -6.23 6.56 -7.79
N ALA A 47 -7.53 6.27 -7.71
CA ALA A 47 -8.04 4.96 -7.28
C ALA A 47 -8.19 4.05 -8.51
N VAL A 48 -7.15 3.30 -8.83
CA VAL A 48 -7.07 2.37 -9.97
C VAL A 48 -7.18 0.89 -9.55
N LEU A 49 -6.92 0.61 -8.28
CA LEU A 49 -7.03 -0.74 -7.74
C LEU A 49 -8.48 -1.04 -7.35
N PRO A 50 -8.98 -2.26 -7.58
CA PRO A 50 -10.37 -2.62 -7.27
C PRO A 50 -10.64 -2.53 -5.76
N MET A 51 -11.86 -2.13 -5.38
CA MET A 51 -12.27 -2.05 -3.96
C MET A 51 -12.36 -3.40 -3.25
N HIS A 52 -12.55 -4.49 -3.99
CA HIS A 52 -12.51 -5.84 -3.43
C HIS A 52 -11.10 -6.35 -3.14
N TYR A 53 -10.09 -5.58 -3.49
CA TYR A 53 -8.71 -5.78 -3.08
C TYR A 53 -8.39 -4.82 -1.93
N THR A 54 -7.87 -5.34 -0.81
CA THR A 54 -7.65 -4.55 0.42
C THR A 54 -6.81 -3.29 0.20
N MET A 55 -5.81 -3.34 -0.71
CA MET A 55 -5.01 -2.17 -1.06
C MET A 55 -5.85 -1.08 -1.74
N GLY A 56 -6.76 -1.46 -2.64
CA GLY A 56 -7.68 -0.51 -3.29
C GLY A 56 -8.64 0.13 -2.30
N LEU A 57 -9.22 -0.69 -1.40
CA LEU A 57 -10.05 -0.20 -0.31
C LEU A 57 -9.29 0.78 0.58
N SER A 58 -8.05 0.44 0.96
CA SER A 58 -7.20 1.27 1.81
C SER A 58 -6.89 2.64 1.18
N VAL A 59 -6.65 2.71 -0.14
CA VAL A 59 -6.47 4.00 -0.84
C VAL A 59 -7.71 4.86 -0.72
N ILE A 60 -8.88 4.30 -0.95
CA ILE A 60 -10.15 5.03 -0.89
C ILE A 60 -10.43 5.48 0.55
N ALA A 61 -10.39 4.55 1.50
CA ALA A 61 -10.72 4.82 2.89
C ALA A 61 -9.79 5.89 3.52
N SER A 62 -8.48 5.78 3.30
CA SER A 62 -7.51 6.74 3.87
C SER A 62 -7.66 8.16 3.31
N HIS A 63 -7.93 8.30 2.02
CA HIS A 63 -8.13 9.62 1.44
C HIS A 63 -9.48 10.23 1.84
N LEU A 64 -10.56 9.44 1.92
CA LEU A 64 -11.85 9.92 2.45
C LEU A 64 -11.74 10.29 3.93
N TYR A 65 -11.01 9.52 4.73
CA TYR A 65 -10.75 9.83 6.14
C TYR A 65 -10.01 11.16 6.30
N ALA A 66 -9.08 11.47 5.40
CA ALA A 66 -8.37 12.75 5.37
C ALA A 66 -9.20 13.92 4.79
N GLY A 67 -10.45 13.69 4.38
CA GLY A 67 -11.28 14.68 3.68
C GLY A 67 -10.80 15.01 2.26
N ALA A 68 -9.97 14.15 1.68
CA ALA A 68 -9.38 14.31 0.36
C ALA A 68 -10.30 13.85 -0.77
N THR A 69 -9.94 14.16 -2.00
CA THR A 69 -10.64 13.70 -3.20
C THR A 69 -10.16 12.34 -3.66
N VAL A 70 -11.08 11.45 -4.02
CA VAL A 70 -10.79 10.17 -4.66
C VAL A 70 -11.23 10.21 -6.13
N LEU A 71 -10.25 10.08 -7.03
CA LEU A 71 -10.47 10.01 -8.47
C LEU A 71 -10.71 8.54 -8.85
N LEU A 72 -11.98 8.12 -8.93
CA LEU A 72 -12.35 6.76 -9.30
C LEU A 72 -12.02 6.50 -10.77
N CYS A 73 -11.01 5.69 -11.02
CA CYS A 73 -10.55 5.37 -12.36
C CYS A 73 -10.82 3.90 -12.70
N GLY A 74 -11.94 3.64 -13.37
CA GLY A 74 -12.28 2.32 -13.93
C GLY A 74 -11.58 2.02 -15.26
N LYS A 75 -10.55 2.80 -15.63
CA LYS A 75 -9.86 2.69 -16.92
C LYS A 75 -8.54 1.94 -16.80
N SER A 76 -8.22 1.19 -17.86
CA SER A 76 -6.89 0.57 -17.98
C SER A 76 -5.78 1.63 -18.10
N LEU A 77 -4.57 1.29 -17.69
CA LEU A 77 -3.36 2.10 -17.92
C LEU A 77 -3.08 2.37 -19.42
N LEU A 78 -3.67 1.61 -20.32
CA LEU A 78 -3.58 1.81 -21.78
C LEU A 78 -4.62 2.80 -22.31
N ASP A 79 -5.64 3.17 -21.52
CA ASP A 79 -6.70 4.08 -21.93
C ASP A 79 -6.24 5.54 -21.82
N PRO A 80 -6.41 6.38 -22.84
CA PRO A 80 -6.10 7.81 -22.77
C PRO A 80 -6.80 8.54 -21.62
N GLY A 81 -7.99 8.07 -21.19
CA GLY A 81 -8.72 8.64 -20.07
C GLY A 81 -8.02 8.47 -18.73
N PHE A 82 -7.26 7.38 -18.53
CA PHE A 82 -6.37 7.24 -17.36
C PHE A 82 -5.34 8.37 -17.31
N TRP A 83 -4.63 8.60 -18.42
CA TRP A 83 -3.59 9.62 -18.51
C TRP A 83 -4.13 11.04 -18.38
N LYS A 84 -5.31 11.29 -18.94
CA LYS A 84 -5.99 12.56 -18.73
C LYS A 84 -6.25 12.80 -17.24
N MET A 85 -6.86 11.84 -16.56
CA MET A 85 -7.18 11.94 -15.13
C MET A 85 -5.91 12.10 -14.27
N LEU A 86 -4.84 11.38 -14.60
CA LEU A 86 -3.55 11.48 -13.90
C LEU A 86 -2.92 12.88 -14.05
N LYS A 87 -3.07 13.51 -15.23
CA LYS A 87 -2.55 14.85 -15.52
C LYS A 87 -3.43 15.99 -14.99
N ASP A 88 -4.71 15.71 -14.76
CA ASP A 88 -5.69 16.70 -14.29
C ASP A 88 -5.66 16.87 -12.75
N GLY A 89 -4.46 16.84 -12.16
CA GLY A 89 -4.24 17.17 -10.76
C GLY A 89 -4.30 15.98 -9.79
N ALA A 90 -4.01 14.75 -10.24
CA ALA A 90 -3.81 13.65 -9.32
C ALA A 90 -2.52 13.86 -8.52
N THR A 91 -2.60 13.76 -7.19
CA THR A 91 -1.47 13.99 -6.28
C THR A 91 -0.81 12.71 -5.79
N SER A 92 -1.53 11.59 -5.84
CA SER A 92 -1.00 10.29 -5.43
C SER A 92 -1.44 9.16 -6.37
N PHE A 93 -0.56 8.19 -6.54
CA PHE A 93 -0.79 6.98 -7.30
C PHE A 93 -0.27 5.76 -6.52
N THR A 94 -1.14 4.77 -6.35
CA THR A 94 -0.78 3.48 -5.74
C THR A 94 -0.86 2.38 -6.78
N GLY A 95 0.23 1.64 -6.96
CA GLY A 95 0.31 0.53 -7.91
C GLY A 95 0.85 -0.76 -7.29
N VAL A 96 0.59 -1.85 -7.99
CA VAL A 96 1.22 -3.17 -7.77
C VAL A 96 2.39 -3.35 -8.75
N PRO A 97 3.30 -4.35 -8.58
CA PRO A 97 4.45 -4.52 -9.47
C PRO A 97 4.10 -4.48 -10.95
N TYR A 98 3.07 -5.21 -11.36
CA TYR A 98 2.60 -5.22 -12.76
C TYR A 98 2.19 -3.82 -13.28
N SER A 99 1.61 -2.97 -12.40
CA SER A 99 1.28 -1.60 -12.79
C SER A 99 2.52 -0.81 -13.19
N PHE A 100 3.62 -0.95 -12.44
CA PHE A 100 4.86 -0.23 -12.71
C PHE A 100 5.62 -0.78 -13.93
N GLU A 101 5.58 -2.10 -14.16
CA GLU A 101 6.10 -2.69 -15.40
C GLU A 101 5.41 -2.10 -16.64
N LEU A 102 4.08 -1.98 -16.59
CA LEU A 102 3.31 -1.41 -17.69
C LEU A 102 3.56 0.10 -17.82
N LEU A 103 3.57 0.84 -16.72
CA LEU A 103 3.88 2.28 -16.70
C LEU A 103 5.28 2.57 -17.26
N SER A 104 6.27 1.74 -16.97
CA SER A 104 7.62 1.85 -17.54
C SER A 104 7.61 1.74 -19.06
N LYS A 105 6.90 0.73 -19.60
CA LYS A 105 6.72 0.55 -21.05
C LYS A 105 5.99 1.74 -21.70
N LEU A 106 5.09 2.39 -20.98
CA LEU A 106 4.35 3.57 -21.40
C LEU A 106 5.09 4.90 -21.17
N ARG A 107 6.38 4.83 -20.84
CA ARG A 107 7.27 5.98 -20.64
C ARG A 107 6.85 6.93 -19.50
N PHE A 108 6.15 6.41 -18.49
CA PHE A 108 5.72 7.17 -17.29
C PHE A 108 6.87 7.97 -16.66
N PHE A 109 8.05 7.36 -16.51
CA PHE A 109 9.22 8.01 -15.91
C PHE A 109 9.78 9.22 -16.69
N ARG A 110 9.32 9.43 -17.93
CA ARG A 110 9.69 10.59 -18.76
C ARG A 110 8.64 11.69 -18.76
N MET A 111 7.47 11.43 -18.13
CA MET A 111 6.37 12.39 -18.13
C MET A 111 6.61 13.49 -17.12
N ASP A 112 6.12 14.67 -17.47
CA ASP A 112 5.96 15.76 -16.52
C ASP A 112 4.57 15.65 -15.86
N LEU A 113 4.55 15.44 -14.55
CA LEU A 113 3.36 15.28 -13.72
C LEU A 113 3.55 16.14 -12.47
N PRO A 114 3.40 17.48 -12.61
CA PRO A 114 3.77 18.42 -11.54
C PRO A 114 2.97 18.24 -10.27
N ASP A 115 1.69 17.86 -10.37
CA ASP A 115 0.81 17.67 -9.22
C ASP A 115 1.05 16.34 -8.47
N LEU A 116 1.62 15.35 -9.15
CA LEU A 116 1.90 14.04 -8.55
C LEU A 116 3.02 14.16 -7.52
N LYS A 117 2.71 13.97 -6.25
CA LYS A 117 3.63 14.10 -5.11
C LYS A 117 4.11 12.74 -4.61
N ILE A 118 3.21 11.75 -4.57
CA ILE A 118 3.45 10.46 -3.93
C ILE A 118 3.16 9.33 -4.93
N VAL A 119 4.14 8.43 -5.07
CA VAL A 119 3.98 7.15 -5.76
C VAL A 119 4.21 6.04 -4.75
N THR A 120 3.23 5.17 -4.57
CA THR A 120 3.34 4.07 -3.62
C THR A 120 3.24 2.72 -4.31
N GLN A 121 3.97 1.76 -3.79
CA GLN A 121 3.96 0.38 -4.25
C GLN A 121 3.58 -0.55 -3.10
N GLY A 122 2.79 -1.58 -3.40
CA GLY A 122 2.45 -2.66 -2.48
C GLY A 122 1.86 -3.86 -3.21
N GLY A 123 1.51 -4.90 -2.46
CA GLY A 123 0.83 -6.07 -3.00
C GLY A 123 1.71 -7.03 -3.81
N GLY A 124 3.02 -6.92 -3.71
CA GLY A 124 4.00 -7.80 -4.32
C GLY A 124 5.41 -7.22 -4.28
N LYS A 125 6.41 -8.07 -4.55
CA LYS A 125 7.81 -7.67 -4.57
C LYS A 125 8.17 -7.09 -5.94
N LEU A 126 8.75 -5.88 -5.94
CA LEU A 126 9.38 -5.30 -7.14
C LEU A 126 10.71 -5.99 -7.42
N THR A 127 11.12 -6.01 -8.70
CA THR A 127 12.52 -6.26 -9.06
C THR A 127 13.39 -5.11 -8.57
N GLU A 128 14.66 -5.37 -8.27
CA GLU A 128 15.60 -4.32 -7.85
C GLU A 128 15.74 -3.21 -8.91
N GLU A 129 15.70 -3.61 -10.19
CA GLU A 129 15.75 -2.66 -11.30
C GLU A 129 14.56 -1.71 -11.28
N MET A 130 13.32 -2.23 -11.16
CA MET A 130 12.11 -1.40 -11.10
C MET A 130 12.08 -0.54 -9.84
N TRP A 131 12.55 -1.08 -8.72
CA TRP A 131 12.71 -0.32 -7.48
C TRP A 131 13.62 0.90 -7.69
N MET A 132 14.81 0.67 -8.26
CA MET A 132 15.78 1.75 -8.52
C MET A 132 15.25 2.77 -9.53
N GLN A 133 14.52 2.33 -10.55
CA GLN A 133 13.85 3.27 -11.49
C GLN A 133 12.86 4.18 -10.75
N LEU A 134 12.03 3.63 -9.86
CA LEU A 134 11.07 4.39 -9.06
C LEU A 134 11.75 5.35 -8.08
N ALA A 135 12.75 4.87 -7.35
CA ALA A 135 13.51 5.68 -6.40
C ALA A 135 14.22 6.85 -7.10
N THR A 136 14.87 6.58 -8.24
CA THR A 136 15.54 7.61 -9.05
C THR A 136 14.53 8.62 -9.60
N TYR A 137 13.44 8.15 -10.20
CA TYR A 137 12.37 9.02 -10.69
C TYR A 137 11.82 9.94 -9.61
N ALA A 138 11.53 9.38 -8.44
CA ALA A 138 11.00 10.16 -7.33
C ALA A 138 11.98 11.24 -6.89
N LYS A 139 13.26 10.89 -6.72
CA LYS A 139 14.33 11.82 -6.35
C LYS A 139 14.49 12.93 -7.39
N ASP A 140 14.60 12.58 -8.68
CA ASP A 140 14.86 13.54 -9.77
C ASP A 140 13.69 14.50 -9.99
N LYS A 141 12.46 14.05 -9.70
CA LYS A 141 11.24 14.84 -9.87
C LYS A 141 10.72 15.48 -8.58
N GLY A 142 11.45 15.39 -7.47
CA GLY A 142 11.04 15.95 -6.19
C GLY A 142 9.77 15.29 -5.61
N LYS A 143 9.57 14.00 -5.88
CA LYS A 143 8.42 13.21 -5.43
C LYS A 143 8.83 12.24 -4.32
N LYS A 144 7.85 11.63 -3.66
CA LYS A 144 8.08 10.54 -2.72
C LYS A 144 7.77 9.19 -3.39
N PHE A 145 8.72 8.26 -3.35
CA PHE A 145 8.46 6.85 -3.61
C PHE A 145 8.43 6.11 -2.27
N ILE A 146 7.29 5.51 -1.93
CA ILE A 146 7.09 4.79 -0.67
C ILE A 146 6.67 3.37 -0.99
N ALA A 147 7.54 2.41 -0.68
CA ALA A 147 7.18 1.00 -0.74
C ALA A 147 6.46 0.59 0.53
N THR A 148 5.39 -0.17 0.38
CA THR A 148 4.60 -0.68 1.51
C THR A 148 4.51 -2.20 1.44
N TYR A 149 4.46 -2.83 2.60
CA TYR A 149 4.23 -4.26 2.77
C TYR A 149 2.96 -4.49 3.59
N GLY A 150 2.22 -5.53 3.26
CA GLY A 150 1.03 -5.89 4.01
C GLY A 150 0.29 -7.11 3.45
N GLN A 151 -0.78 -7.46 4.14
CA GLN A 151 -1.61 -8.62 3.84
C GLN A 151 -3.08 -8.27 4.06
N SER A 152 -3.99 -9.04 3.47
CA SER A 152 -5.43 -8.86 3.69
C SER A 152 -5.82 -9.03 5.16
N GLU A 153 -5.12 -9.89 5.87
CA GLU A 153 -5.28 -10.16 7.30
C GLU A 153 -4.94 -8.98 8.22
N CYS A 154 -4.31 -7.95 7.67
CA CYS A 154 -3.95 -6.70 8.38
C CYS A 154 -4.51 -5.46 7.69
N THR A 155 -5.62 -5.59 6.99
CA THR A 155 -6.31 -4.49 6.29
C THR A 155 -5.38 -3.67 5.41
N ALA A 156 -4.61 -4.34 4.56
CA ALA A 156 -3.71 -3.91 3.50
C ALA A 156 -2.26 -3.59 3.90
N ARG A 157 -1.99 -2.78 4.90
CA ARG A 157 -0.62 -2.33 5.20
C ARG A 157 -0.20 -2.70 6.61
N MET A 158 1.08 -3.02 6.76
CA MET A 158 1.74 -3.39 8.02
C MET A 158 3.05 -2.62 8.19
N ALA A 159 3.75 -2.40 7.09
CA ALA A 159 5.06 -1.78 7.09
C ALA A 159 5.25 -0.90 5.87
N TYR A 160 6.18 0.02 5.98
CA TYR A 160 6.60 0.91 4.89
C TYR A 160 8.08 1.25 4.97
N LEU A 161 8.67 1.54 3.83
CA LEU A 161 10.00 2.13 3.79
C LEU A 161 9.89 3.63 3.58
N PRO A 162 10.43 4.46 4.49
CA PRO A 162 10.52 5.90 4.31
C PRO A 162 11.17 6.28 2.96
N ALA A 163 10.60 7.27 2.28
CA ALA A 163 11.01 7.63 0.92
C ALA A 163 12.50 8.01 0.82
N GLU A 164 13.06 8.62 1.86
CA GLU A 164 14.47 9.00 1.95
C GLU A 164 15.43 7.80 2.00
N LEU A 165 14.93 6.64 2.42
CA LEU A 165 15.71 5.38 2.49
C LEU A 165 15.57 4.53 1.23
N ALA A 166 14.70 4.89 0.29
CA ALA A 166 14.37 4.06 -0.87
C ALA A 166 15.59 3.68 -1.74
N SER A 167 16.59 4.56 -1.85
CA SER A 167 17.82 4.29 -2.60
C SER A 167 18.88 3.51 -1.79
N ALA A 168 18.80 3.55 -0.47
CA ALA A 168 19.79 2.90 0.41
C ALA A 168 19.34 1.51 0.90
N LYS A 169 18.03 1.28 1.02
CA LYS A 169 17.43 0.06 1.54
C LYS A 169 16.55 -0.62 0.47
N ILE A 170 17.19 -1.00 -0.64
CA ILE A 170 16.52 -1.60 -1.80
C ILE A 170 15.75 -2.85 -1.38
N CYS A 171 14.49 -2.94 -1.79
CA CYS A 171 13.57 -4.06 -1.51
C CYS A 171 13.30 -4.34 -0.02
N SER A 172 13.69 -3.43 0.88
CA SER A 172 13.32 -3.54 2.29
C SER A 172 11.82 -3.23 2.49
N ILE A 173 11.18 -3.94 3.41
CA ILE A 173 9.83 -3.60 3.86
C ILE A 173 9.81 -2.40 4.83
N GLY A 174 10.98 -2.03 5.39
CA GLY A 174 11.12 -0.88 6.26
C GLY A 174 10.71 -1.13 7.71
N MET A 175 9.86 -0.28 8.25
CA MET A 175 9.38 -0.28 9.64
C MET A 175 7.87 -0.42 9.71
N ALA A 176 7.34 -0.73 10.90
CA ALA A 176 5.90 -0.76 11.13
C ALA A 176 5.25 0.57 10.75
N GLU A 177 4.03 0.52 10.21
CA GLU A 177 3.23 1.73 10.00
C GLU A 177 2.83 2.37 11.35
N PRO A 178 2.45 3.66 11.37
CA PRO A 178 1.90 4.30 12.56
C PRO A 178 0.76 3.45 13.14
N GLY A 179 0.73 3.26 14.46
CA GLY A 179 -0.26 2.42 15.13
C GLY A 179 0.00 0.91 15.06
N GLY A 180 1.06 0.49 14.36
CA GLY A 180 1.47 -0.91 14.28
C GLY A 180 2.79 -1.19 15.01
N GLN A 181 3.06 -2.48 15.27
CA GLN A 181 4.30 -2.96 15.86
C GLN A 181 4.76 -4.23 15.13
N LEU A 182 6.04 -4.27 14.77
CA LEU A 182 6.71 -5.44 14.21
C LEU A 182 7.66 -6.07 15.22
N SER A 183 7.72 -7.40 15.19
CA SER A 183 8.71 -8.19 15.92
C SER A 183 9.13 -9.40 15.11
N ILE A 184 10.20 -10.04 15.50
CA ILE A 184 10.68 -11.31 14.95
C ILE A 184 10.67 -12.36 16.05
N ILE A 185 10.09 -13.52 15.77
CA ILE A 185 10.23 -14.72 16.61
C ILE A 185 11.28 -15.60 15.95
N ASP A 186 12.38 -15.84 16.66
CA ASP A 186 13.45 -16.69 16.18
C ASP A 186 13.12 -18.20 16.24
N ASN A 187 14.03 -19.05 15.78
CA ASN A 187 13.81 -20.50 15.77
C ASN A 187 13.74 -21.12 17.17
N ASP A 188 14.21 -20.42 18.20
CA ASP A 188 14.17 -20.85 19.60
C ASP A 188 12.92 -20.34 20.31
N GLY A 189 12.06 -19.57 19.61
CA GLY A 189 10.82 -19.03 20.13
C GLY A 189 10.97 -17.70 20.89
N ASN A 190 12.14 -17.06 20.83
CA ASN A 190 12.35 -15.77 21.47
C ASN A 190 11.83 -14.65 20.57
N GLU A 191 11.05 -13.74 21.13
CA GLU A 191 10.55 -12.57 20.42
C GLU A 191 11.49 -11.38 20.63
N THR A 192 11.91 -10.74 19.53
CA THR A 192 12.74 -9.52 19.56
C THR A 192 12.08 -8.39 18.76
N PHE A 193 12.17 -7.18 19.27
CA PHE A 193 11.65 -5.95 18.63
C PHE A 193 12.76 -5.10 18.05
N ASP A 194 13.97 -5.27 18.52
CA ASP A 194 15.15 -4.49 18.15
C ASP A 194 16.33 -5.40 17.83
N GLY A 195 17.24 -4.90 16.98
CA GLY A 195 18.47 -5.59 16.64
C GLY A 195 18.35 -6.49 15.40
N GLU A 196 19.39 -7.33 15.22
CA GLU A 196 19.44 -8.28 14.12
C GLU A 196 18.88 -9.63 14.57
N ALA A 197 17.81 -10.07 13.90
CA ALA A 197 17.22 -11.38 14.12
C ALA A 197 16.73 -11.97 12.79
N VAL A 198 16.72 -13.29 12.72
CA VAL A 198 16.14 -14.06 11.60
C VAL A 198 15.08 -14.99 12.16
N GLY A 199 13.86 -14.91 11.62
CA GLY A 199 12.75 -15.70 12.10
C GLY A 199 11.43 -15.32 11.46
N GLU A 200 10.34 -15.68 12.12
CA GLU A 200 8.99 -15.36 11.69
C GLU A 200 8.64 -13.91 12.08
N MET A 201 8.18 -13.13 11.11
CA MET A 201 7.74 -11.77 11.35
C MET A 201 6.33 -11.76 11.95
N VAL A 202 6.18 -11.09 13.08
CA VAL A 202 4.90 -10.86 13.76
C VAL A 202 4.52 -9.40 13.66
N TYR A 203 3.26 -9.14 13.34
CA TYR A 203 2.69 -7.81 13.31
C TYR A 203 1.52 -7.70 14.29
N ARG A 204 1.46 -6.58 15.01
CA ARG A 204 0.36 -6.23 15.92
C ARG A 204 -0.13 -4.82 15.60
N GLY A 205 -1.46 -4.64 15.61
CA GLY A 205 -2.10 -3.34 15.35
C GLY A 205 -3.63 -3.47 15.33
N GLU A 206 -4.32 -2.35 15.48
CA GLU A 206 -5.80 -2.34 15.44
C GLU A 206 -6.37 -2.63 14.05
N ASN A 207 -5.56 -2.55 13.00
CA ASN A 207 -5.89 -2.95 11.65
C ASN A 207 -5.78 -4.48 11.40
N VAL A 208 -5.30 -5.27 12.38
CA VAL A 208 -5.33 -6.74 12.33
C VAL A 208 -6.78 -7.22 12.42
N THR A 209 -7.16 -8.05 11.48
CA THR A 209 -8.56 -8.46 11.26
C THR A 209 -9.07 -9.46 12.27
N LEU A 210 -10.38 -9.76 12.22
CA LEU A 210 -11.04 -10.75 13.08
C LEU A 210 -10.74 -12.21 12.67
N GLY A 211 -9.77 -12.41 11.78
CA GLY A 211 -9.42 -13.73 11.24
C GLY A 211 -10.33 -14.16 10.08
N TYR A 212 -10.29 -15.44 9.75
CA TYR A 212 -11.04 -15.97 8.63
C TYR A 212 -12.50 -16.26 8.97
N ALA A 213 -13.37 -16.13 7.98
CA ALA A 213 -14.73 -16.63 8.08
C ALA A 213 -14.73 -18.17 8.02
N THR A 214 -15.45 -18.79 8.92
CA THR A 214 -15.70 -20.23 8.92
C THR A 214 -17.16 -20.48 8.57
N CYS A 215 -17.44 -21.37 7.60
CA CYS A 215 -18.78 -21.88 7.41
C CYS A 215 -19.12 -22.82 8.59
N LYS A 216 -20.27 -22.61 9.22
CA LYS A 216 -20.90 -23.61 10.07
C LYS A 216 -21.85 -24.44 9.24
#